data_ce4e12ac35a5e6ab31ab05479468dd75
#
_entry.id   ce4e12ac35a5e6ab31ab05479468dd75
#
_cell.length_a   1.000
_cell.length_b   1.000
_cell.length_c   1.000
_cell.angle_alpha   90.00
_cell.angle_beta   90.00
_cell.angle_gamma   90.00
#
_symmetry.space_group_name_H-M   'P 1'
#
loop_
_entity.id
_entity.type
_entity.pdbx_description
1 polymer ?
#
loop_
_entity_poly.entity_id
_entity_poly.type
_entity_poly.pdbx_seq_one_letter_code
_entity_poly.pdbx_strand_id
1 'polypeptide(L)'
;SGDNAVPGVAIDQTGRYVVFASLASNLIGSDSNSAADVFRHDRQTGTTIRVSVADDESEANLAVAEYPHVNSSGNHVVFGAAATNLVLNDTNGQTDTFLRDVSGASTERPSIADDESQANSYSNGRRVSGDGNLVLFASPASNLVVGDSNGVFDIFLRNRGAGTTTRVSLDTANGDA
;
A
#
# COMPACT_ATOMS: atom_id res chain seq x y z
N SER A 1 -27.46 -8.01 -6.33
CA SER A 1 -26.07 -8.05 -5.87
C SER A 1 -25.60 -6.61 -5.76
N GLY A 2 -25.47 -6.12 -4.55
CA GLY A 2 -25.03 -4.76 -4.27
C GLY A 2 -23.56 -4.63 -4.65
N ASP A 3 -23.30 -3.67 -5.53
CA ASP A 3 -21.96 -3.23 -5.87
C ASP A 3 -21.42 -2.44 -4.67
N ASN A 4 -20.77 -3.13 -3.73
CA ASN A 4 -20.04 -2.49 -2.66
C ASN A 4 -18.61 -2.19 -3.15
N ALA A 5 -18.50 -1.25 -4.09
CA ALA A 5 -17.20 -0.66 -4.41
C ALA A 5 -16.68 0.06 -3.16
N VAL A 6 -15.60 -0.42 -2.59
CA VAL A 6 -14.85 0.32 -1.58
C VAL A 6 -14.29 1.57 -2.27
N PRO A 7 -14.52 2.80 -1.76
CA PRO A 7 -14.06 4.00 -2.44
C PRO A 7 -12.53 4.00 -2.52
N GLY A 8 -12.01 3.96 -3.72
CA GLY A 8 -10.58 3.99 -3.99
C GLY A 8 -10.28 3.45 -5.38
N VAL A 9 -9.98 4.37 -6.30
CA VAL A 9 -9.64 4.05 -7.68
C VAL A 9 -8.50 4.97 -8.14
N ALA A 10 -7.56 4.41 -8.89
CA ALA A 10 -6.52 5.17 -9.57
C ALA A 10 -6.27 4.60 -10.96
N ILE A 11 -5.67 5.42 -11.80
CA ILE A 11 -5.31 5.07 -13.17
C ILE A 11 -3.86 5.48 -13.42
N ASP A 12 -3.11 4.68 -14.18
CA ASP A 12 -1.75 5.00 -14.57
C ASP A 12 -1.70 6.16 -15.56
N GLN A 13 -0.52 6.69 -15.80
CA GLN A 13 -0.33 7.86 -16.67
C GLN A 13 -0.79 7.62 -18.11
N THR A 14 -0.76 6.38 -18.59
CA THR A 14 -1.16 6.01 -19.96
C THR A 14 -2.66 5.74 -20.11
N GLY A 15 -3.37 5.62 -18.99
CA GLY A 15 -4.78 5.21 -18.99
C GLY A 15 -5.00 3.73 -19.27
N ARG A 16 -3.94 2.91 -19.30
CA ARG A 16 -4.03 1.48 -19.55
C ARG A 16 -4.43 0.69 -18.32
N TYR A 17 -3.78 0.96 -17.18
CA TYR A 17 -3.99 0.21 -15.96
C TYR A 17 -4.86 1.00 -14.98
N VAL A 18 -5.97 0.39 -14.59
CA VAL A 18 -6.86 0.92 -13.56
C VAL A 18 -6.74 0.03 -12.33
N VAL A 19 -6.48 0.62 -11.16
CA VAL A 19 -6.49 -0.08 -9.88
C VAL A 19 -7.68 0.38 -9.05
N PHE A 20 -8.31 -0.56 -8.36
CA PHE A 20 -9.48 -0.30 -7.53
C PHE A 20 -9.62 -1.35 -6.43
N ALA A 21 -10.30 -0.99 -5.35
CA ALA A 21 -10.67 -1.91 -4.30
C ALA A 21 -12.11 -2.40 -4.52
N SER A 22 -12.40 -3.67 -4.23
CA SER A 22 -13.72 -4.26 -4.39
C SER A 22 -13.95 -5.44 -3.45
N LEU A 23 -15.21 -5.61 -3.02
CA LEU A 23 -15.72 -6.79 -2.30
C LEU A 23 -16.29 -7.87 -3.26
N ALA A 24 -16.22 -7.63 -4.57
CA ALA A 24 -16.83 -8.53 -5.55
C ALA A 24 -15.98 -9.79 -5.75
N SER A 25 -16.49 -10.94 -5.34
CA SER A 25 -15.80 -12.25 -5.41
C SER A 25 -15.76 -12.88 -6.81
N ASN A 26 -16.29 -12.22 -7.83
CA ASN A 26 -16.39 -12.74 -9.20
C ASN A 26 -15.56 -11.96 -10.23
N LEU A 27 -14.66 -11.07 -9.78
CA LEU A 27 -13.73 -10.34 -10.66
C LEU A 27 -12.62 -11.25 -11.19
N ILE A 28 -12.23 -12.23 -10.38
CA ILE A 28 -11.28 -13.30 -10.72
C ILE A 28 -11.82 -14.64 -10.23
N GLY A 29 -11.25 -15.74 -10.73
CA GLY A 29 -11.75 -17.10 -10.41
C GLY A 29 -11.35 -17.65 -9.04
N SER A 30 -10.53 -16.96 -8.27
CA SER A 30 -9.92 -17.46 -7.02
C SER A 30 -10.02 -16.47 -5.87
N ASP A 31 -11.16 -15.83 -5.69
CA ASP A 31 -11.41 -14.95 -4.56
C ASP A 31 -12.21 -15.72 -3.50
N SER A 32 -11.59 -15.98 -2.34
CA SER A 32 -12.17 -16.84 -1.30
C SER A 32 -12.16 -16.23 0.10
N ASN A 33 -11.51 -15.07 0.30
CA ASN A 33 -11.36 -14.46 1.63
C ASN A 33 -12.61 -13.72 2.13
N SER A 34 -13.59 -13.47 1.26
CA SER A 34 -14.81 -12.69 1.56
C SER A 34 -14.51 -11.28 2.08
N ALA A 35 -13.37 -10.71 1.72
CA ALA A 35 -12.89 -9.40 2.11
C ALA A 35 -12.77 -8.46 0.90
N ALA A 36 -12.54 -7.18 1.16
CA ALA A 36 -12.19 -6.26 0.09
C ALA A 36 -10.74 -6.50 -0.35
N ASP A 37 -10.54 -6.63 -1.65
CA ASP A 37 -9.25 -6.81 -2.29
C ASP A 37 -8.92 -5.64 -3.22
N VAL A 38 -7.63 -5.46 -3.53
CA VAL A 38 -7.19 -4.53 -4.57
C VAL A 38 -6.97 -5.29 -5.87
N PHE A 39 -7.55 -4.76 -6.94
CA PHE A 39 -7.45 -5.30 -8.29
C PHE A 39 -6.76 -4.31 -9.22
N ARG A 40 -6.05 -4.83 -10.22
CA ARG A 40 -5.55 -4.08 -11.37
C ARG A 40 -6.17 -4.62 -12.64
N HIS A 41 -6.85 -3.76 -13.39
CA HIS A 41 -7.42 -4.06 -14.69
C HIS A 41 -6.56 -3.48 -15.81
N ASP A 42 -6.15 -4.30 -16.76
CA ASP A 42 -5.48 -3.89 -18.00
C ASP A 42 -6.53 -3.66 -19.08
N ARG A 43 -6.81 -2.41 -19.40
CA ARG A 43 -7.79 -2.03 -20.42
C ARG A 43 -7.42 -2.43 -21.84
N GLN A 44 -6.15 -2.72 -22.09
CA GLN A 44 -5.68 -3.14 -23.42
C GLN A 44 -5.96 -4.63 -23.67
N THR A 45 -5.76 -5.47 -22.65
CA THR A 45 -5.97 -6.92 -22.77
C THR A 45 -7.33 -7.37 -22.23
N GLY A 46 -8.02 -6.53 -21.47
CA GLY A 46 -9.25 -6.87 -20.78
C GLY A 46 -9.05 -7.77 -19.56
N THR A 47 -7.80 -7.96 -19.09
CA THR A 47 -7.50 -8.84 -17.96
C THR A 47 -7.55 -8.10 -16.62
N THR A 48 -8.09 -8.77 -15.60
CA THR A 48 -8.06 -8.31 -14.21
C THR A 48 -7.26 -9.27 -13.37
N ILE A 49 -6.37 -8.75 -12.53
CA ILE A 49 -5.62 -9.51 -11.54
C ILE A 49 -5.82 -8.91 -10.16
N ARG A 50 -5.73 -9.74 -9.10
CA ARG A 50 -5.61 -9.27 -7.72
C ARG A 50 -4.17 -8.85 -7.47
N VAL A 51 -3.97 -7.73 -6.77
CA VAL A 51 -2.63 -7.21 -6.39
C VAL A 51 -2.43 -7.19 -4.88
N SER A 52 -3.49 -7.39 -4.09
CA SER A 52 -3.42 -7.60 -2.64
C SER A 52 -3.07 -9.06 -2.32
N VAL A 53 -1.88 -9.47 -2.71
CA VAL A 53 -1.37 -10.84 -2.55
C VAL A 53 0.04 -10.83 -1.99
N ALA A 54 0.43 -11.91 -1.32
CA ALA A 54 1.80 -12.16 -0.87
C ALA A 54 2.72 -12.57 -2.04
N ASP A 55 4.00 -12.82 -1.78
CA ASP A 55 4.99 -13.25 -2.79
C ASP A 55 4.65 -14.61 -3.40
N ASP A 56 3.96 -15.48 -2.65
CA ASP A 56 3.48 -16.78 -3.12
C ASP A 56 2.10 -16.72 -3.81
N GLU A 57 1.61 -15.52 -4.11
CA GLU A 57 0.30 -15.22 -4.69
C GLU A 57 -0.89 -15.60 -3.78
N SER A 58 -0.66 -15.93 -2.51
CA SER A 58 -1.75 -16.11 -1.56
C SER A 58 -2.48 -14.79 -1.30
N GLU A 59 -3.81 -14.86 -1.21
CA GLU A 59 -4.66 -13.68 -0.97
C GLU A 59 -4.49 -13.12 0.43
N ALA A 60 -4.72 -11.82 0.58
CA ALA A 60 -4.75 -11.15 1.88
C ALA A 60 -5.76 -11.84 2.81
N ASN A 61 -5.36 -12.13 4.06
CA ASN A 61 -6.23 -12.78 5.04
C ASN A 61 -7.23 -11.83 5.70
N LEU A 62 -7.09 -10.53 5.48
CA LEU A 62 -8.02 -9.47 5.95
C LEU A 62 -8.21 -8.42 4.87
N ALA A 63 -9.27 -7.61 5.03
CA ALA A 63 -9.64 -6.58 4.07
C ALA A 63 -8.52 -5.55 3.86
N VAL A 64 -8.39 -5.11 2.61
CA VAL A 64 -7.58 -3.95 2.26
C VAL A 64 -8.28 -2.67 2.73
N ALA A 65 -7.48 -1.70 3.14
CA ALA A 65 -7.95 -0.34 3.38
C ALA A 65 -8.10 0.41 2.04
N GLU A 66 -8.86 1.47 2.09
CA GLU A 66 -9.24 2.28 0.94
C GLU A 66 -8.03 2.96 0.25
N TYR A 67 -8.22 3.39 -1.02
CA TYR A 67 -7.33 4.26 -1.81
C TYR A 67 -6.04 3.62 -2.32
N PRO A 68 -6.12 2.56 -3.15
CA PRO A 68 -4.94 2.10 -3.88
C PRO A 68 -4.44 3.17 -4.85
N HIS A 69 -3.13 3.21 -5.05
CA HIS A 69 -2.50 4.07 -6.04
C HIS A 69 -1.55 3.26 -6.92
N VAL A 70 -1.49 3.61 -8.20
CA VAL A 70 -0.62 2.96 -9.19
C VAL A 70 0.40 3.95 -9.74
N ASN A 71 1.63 3.51 -9.99
CA ASN A 71 2.65 4.33 -10.62
C ASN A 71 2.39 4.54 -12.13
N SER A 72 3.19 5.39 -12.75
CA SER A 72 3.03 5.76 -14.17
C SER A 72 3.16 4.59 -15.16
N SER A 73 3.81 3.51 -14.79
CA SER A 73 3.98 2.31 -15.64
C SER A 73 2.90 1.24 -15.41
N GLY A 74 2.05 1.41 -14.39
CA GLY A 74 1.07 0.38 -14.01
C GLY A 74 1.66 -0.82 -13.27
N ASN A 75 2.97 -0.81 -12.95
CA ASN A 75 3.67 -1.96 -12.39
C ASN A 75 3.71 -1.99 -10.87
N HIS A 76 3.76 -0.82 -10.23
CA HIS A 76 3.80 -0.72 -8.78
C HIS A 76 2.46 -0.20 -8.25
N VAL A 77 1.86 -0.94 -7.34
CA VAL A 77 0.59 -0.58 -6.69
C VAL A 77 0.81 -0.47 -5.19
N VAL A 78 0.54 0.70 -4.63
CA VAL A 78 0.55 0.93 -3.18
C VAL A 78 -0.87 0.89 -2.63
N PHE A 79 -1.05 0.25 -1.48
CA PHE A 79 -2.33 0.13 -0.79
C PHE A 79 -2.14 -0.04 0.71
N GLY A 80 -3.20 0.14 1.49
CA GLY A 80 -3.24 -0.17 2.91
C GLY A 80 -3.97 -1.48 3.16
N ALA A 81 -3.53 -2.28 4.13
CA ALA A 81 -4.24 -3.47 4.57
C ALA A 81 -3.95 -3.80 6.04
N ALA A 82 -4.92 -4.40 6.72
CA ALA A 82 -4.73 -4.97 8.05
C ALA A 82 -4.29 -6.46 7.97
N ALA A 83 -4.07 -6.97 6.76
CA ALA A 83 -3.68 -8.35 6.53
C ALA A 83 -2.27 -8.62 7.07
N THR A 84 -2.13 -9.74 7.79
CA THR A 84 -0.88 -10.13 8.48
C THR A 84 -0.05 -11.15 7.70
N ASN A 85 -0.49 -11.55 6.50
CA ASN A 85 0.13 -12.58 5.69
C ASN A 85 0.75 -12.08 4.37
N LEU A 86 0.66 -10.78 4.09
CA LEU A 86 1.20 -10.22 2.85
C LEU A 86 2.73 -10.17 2.84
N VAL A 87 3.35 -10.02 4.02
CA VAL A 87 4.80 -10.09 4.22
C VAL A 87 5.11 -10.93 5.46
N LEU A 88 6.35 -11.43 5.54
CA LEU A 88 6.81 -12.15 6.73
C LEU A 88 6.91 -11.20 7.93
N ASN A 89 6.66 -11.75 9.13
CA ASN A 89 6.81 -11.05 10.41
C ASN A 89 5.95 -9.78 10.55
N ASP A 90 4.77 -9.77 9.96
CA ASP A 90 3.79 -8.76 10.25
C ASP A 90 3.07 -9.10 11.56
N THR A 91 3.43 -8.41 12.62
CA THR A 91 3.04 -8.73 14.00
C THR A 91 2.50 -7.54 14.80
N ASN A 92 2.47 -6.33 14.21
CA ASN A 92 2.01 -5.13 14.91
C ASN A 92 0.48 -5.08 15.08
N GLY A 93 -0.30 -5.86 14.31
CA GLY A 93 -1.75 -5.88 14.34
C GLY A 93 -2.40 -4.57 13.88
N GLN A 94 -1.69 -3.80 13.08
CA GLN A 94 -2.14 -2.52 12.54
C GLN A 94 -2.48 -2.63 11.06
N THR A 95 -3.10 -1.60 10.52
CA THR A 95 -3.14 -1.40 9.06
C THR A 95 -1.79 -0.88 8.63
N ASP A 96 -1.12 -1.59 7.73
CA ASP A 96 0.15 -1.22 7.15
C ASP A 96 0.02 -0.74 5.70
N THR A 97 1.01 0.01 5.25
CA THR A 97 1.17 0.32 3.82
C THR A 97 1.94 -0.80 3.15
N PHE A 98 1.38 -1.33 2.06
CA PHE A 98 2.00 -2.33 1.21
C PHE A 98 2.26 -1.78 -0.19
N LEU A 99 3.30 -2.31 -0.84
CA LEU A 99 3.62 -2.06 -2.23
C LEU A 99 3.75 -3.39 -2.96
N ARG A 100 2.93 -3.60 -4.00
CA ARG A 100 3.05 -4.74 -4.91
C ARG A 100 3.84 -4.33 -6.14
N ASP A 101 4.95 -4.99 -6.43
CA ASP A 101 5.58 -5.03 -7.75
C ASP A 101 4.96 -6.17 -8.54
N VAL A 102 4.15 -5.83 -9.53
CA VAL A 102 3.41 -6.82 -10.32
C VAL A 102 4.33 -7.63 -11.21
N SER A 103 5.35 -7.01 -11.80
CA SER A 103 6.30 -7.71 -12.68
C SER A 103 7.31 -8.55 -11.91
N GLY A 104 7.70 -8.10 -10.72
CA GLY A 104 8.60 -8.83 -9.83
C GLY A 104 7.88 -9.91 -9.00
N ALA A 105 6.55 -9.95 -9.04
CA ALA A 105 5.70 -10.82 -8.22
C ALA A 105 6.07 -10.73 -6.72
N SER A 106 6.36 -9.52 -6.22
CA SER A 106 6.76 -9.30 -4.84
C SER A 106 5.90 -8.26 -4.13
N THR A 107 5.67 -8.46 -2.85
CA THR A 107 4.97 -7.53 -1.96
C THR A 107 5.87 -7.17 -0.80
N GLU A 108 5.97 -5.90 -0.50
CA GLU A 108 6.74 -5.41 0.64
C GLU A 108 5.95 -4.42 1.48
N ARG A 109 6.43 -4.15 2.69
CA ARG A 109 5.83 -3.17 3.60
C ARG A 109 6.74 -1.95 3.74
N PRO A 110 6.42 -0.82 3.06
CA PRO A 110 7.19 0.42 3.18
C PRO A 110 6.99 1.18 4.49
N SER A 111 5.92 0.88 5.28
CA SER A 111 5.64 1.54 6.56
C SER A 111 6.50 1.01 7.71
N ILE A 112 7.81 1.18 7.57
CA ILE A 112 8.84 0.73 8.52
C ILE A 112 9.87 1.83 8.76
N ALA A 113 10.55 1.78 9.90
CA ALA A 113 11.66 2.66 10.22
C ALA A 113 12.97 2.26 9.48
N ASP A 114 14.04 3.03 9.65
CA ASP A 114 15.35 2.74 9.03
C ASP A 114 15.98 1.43 9.51
N ASP A 115 15.66 1.00 10.73
CA ASP A 115 16.11 -0.28 11.31
C ASP A 115 15.15 -1.44 10.98
N GLU A 116 14.24 -1.25 10.01
CA GLU A 116 13.22 -2.19 9.58
C GLU A 116 12.16 -2.51 10.66
N SER A 117 12.12 -1.78 11.78
CA SER A 117 11.06 -1.94 12.79
C SER A 117 9.72 -1.48 12.26
N GLN A 118 8.66 -2.21 12.63
CA GLN A 118 7.29 -1.94 12.23
C GLN A 118 6.76 -0.65 12.86
N ALA A 119 5.91 0.05 12.13
CA ALA A 119 5.19 1.19 12.69
C ALA A 119 4.39 0.76 13.94
N ASN A 120 4.44 1.55 15.01
CA ASN A 120 3.68 1.29 16.25
C ASN A 120 2.22 1.76 16.17
N SER A 121 1.80 2.27 15.02
CA SER A 121 0.42 2.65 14.71
C SER A 121 0.13 2.42 13.23
N TYR A 122 -1.12 2.57 12.83
CA TYR A 122 -1.55 2.31 11.46
C TYR A 122 -0.92 3.28 10.44
N SER A 123 -0.80 2.79 9.19
CA SER A 123 -0.22 3.53 8.07
C SER A 123 -1.08 3.38 6.82
N ASN A 124 -1.25 4.49 6.11
CA ASN A 124 -2.04 4.52 4.88
C ASN A 124 -1.16 4.93 3.69
N GLY A 125 -1.02 4.05 2.71
CA GLY A 125 -0.30 4.32 1.46
C GLY A 125 -0.97 5.44 0.67
N ARG A 126 -0.15 6.35 0.13
CA ARG A 126 -0.65 7.52 -0.60
C ARG A 126 -0.21 7.55 -2.04
N ARG A 127 1.08 7.36 -2.30
CA ARG A 127 1.67 7.47 -3.63
C ARG A 127 2.91 6.61 -3.75
N VAL A 128 3.24 6.28 -5.00
CA VAL A 128 4.50 5.66 -5.37
C VAL A 128 5.09 6.42 -6.57
N SER A 129 6.41 6.59 -6.59
CA SER A 129 7.13 7.22 -7.71
C SER A 129 7.04 6.41 -9.00
N GLY A 130 7.35 7.04 -10.13
CA GLY A 130 7.26 6.40 -11.44
C GLY A 130 8.14 5.15 -11.58
N ASP A 131 9.30 5.15 -10.94
CA ASP A 131 10.25 4.02 -10.87
C ASP A 131 9.94 3.00 -9.76
N GLY A 132 8.95 3.28 -8.91
CA GLY A 132 8.60 2.43 -7.78
C GLY A 132 9.49 2.58 -6.55
N ASN A 133 10.54 3.42 -6.60
CA ASN A 133 11.54 3.48 -5.52
C ASN A 133 11.10 4.29 -4.29
N LEU A 134 10.28 5.31 -4.50
CA LEU A 134 9.82 6.19 -3.41
C LEU A 134 8.34 5.91 -3.11
N VAL A 135 8.04 5.62 -1.84
CA VAL A 135 6.66 5.40 -1.38
C VAL A 135 6.30 6.44 -0.35
N LEU A 136 5.20 7.15 -0.61
CA LEU A 136 4.62 8.14 0.30
C LEU A 136 3.48 7.50 1.09
N PHE A 137 3.48 7.68 2.40
CA PHE A 137 2.41 7.22 3.26
C PHE A 137 2.15 8.19 4.42
N ALA A 138 1.00 8.09 5.04
CA ALA A 138 0.62 8.86 6.22
C ALA A 138 0.48 7.92 7.42
N SER A 139 0.98 8.34 8.59
CA SER A 139 0.89 7.55 9.82
C SER A 139 0.95 8.45 11.05
N PRO A 140 0.25 8.12 12.16
CA PRO A 140 0.47 8.73 13.47
C PRO A 140 1.49 7.94 14.32
N ALA A 141 2.28 7.04 13.69
CA ALA A 141 3.28 6.24 14.38
C ALA A 141 4.48 7.10 14.80
N SER A 142 4.84 7.04 16.06
CA SER A 142 5.91 7.84 16.67
C SER A 142 7.31 7.22 16.59
N ASN A 143 7.43 6.01 15.99
CA ASN A 143 8.70 5.27 15.95
C ASN A 143 9.30 5.15 14.55
N LEU A 144 8.70 5.75 13.54
CA LEU A 144 9.21 5.68 12.16
C LEU A 144 10.46 6.53 11.95
N VAL A 145 10.56 7.65 12.66
CA VAL A 145 11.74 8.53 12.67
C VAL A 145 12.02 9.01 14.09
N VAL A 146 13.29 9.35 14.36
CA VAL A 146 13.69 9.92 15.66
C VAL A 146 13.09 11.33 15.80
N GLY A 147 12.53 11.63 16.98
CA GLY A 147 12.01 12.95 17.30
C GLY A 147 10.56 13.21 16.84
N ASP A 148 9.86 12.18 16.44
CA ASP A 148 8.41 12.25 16.20
C ASP A 148 7.70 12.09 17.56
N SER A 149 7.11 13.17 18.07
CA SER A 149 6.54 13.24 19.41
C SER A 149 5.16 13.90 19.48
N ASN A 150 4.64 14.39 18.34
CA ASN A 150 3.39 15.16 18.29
C ASN A 150 2.13 14.28 18.40
N GLY A 151 2.22 12.96 18.11
CA GLY A 151 1.12 12.00 18.20
C GLY A 151 -0.02 12.24 17.20
N VAL A 152 0.25 12.95 16.12
CA VAL A 152 -0.69 13.23 15.03
C VAL A 152 -0.24 12.54 13.74
N PHE A 153 -1.04 12.66 12.69
CA PHE A 153 -0.66 12.16 11.37
C PHE A 153 0.47 12.98 10.78
N ASP A 154 1.54 12.29 10.45
CA ASP A 154 2.64 12.79 9.65
C ASP A 154 2.69 12.13 8.27
N ILE A 155 3.37 12.79 7.33
CA ILE A 155 3.64 12.24 6.01
C ILE A 155 5.09 11.76 5.98
N PHE A 156 5.25 10.48 5.61
CA PHE A 156 6.55 9.82 5.52
C PHE A 156 6.86 9.44 4.07
N LEU A 157 8.13 9.47 3.75
CA LEU A 157 8.70 9.02 2.48
C LEU A 157 9.67 7.87 2.74
N ARG A 158 9.34 6.66 2.27
CA ARG A 158 10.26 5.52 2.24
C ARG A 158 11.03 5.52 0.93
N ASN A 159 12.35 5.54 1.01
CA ASN A 159 13.26 5.26 -0.09
C ASN A 159 13.66 3.79 0.01
N ARG A 160 13.09 2.95 -0.86
CA ARG A 160 13.31 1.50 -0.86
C ARG A 160 14.75 1.13 -1.17
N GLY A 161 15.37 1.78 -2.16
CA GLY A 161 16.75 1.52 -2.56
C GLY A 161 17.77 1.92 -1.51
N ALA A 162 17.50 2.96 -0.71
CA ALA A 162 18.36 3.39 0.38
C ALA A 162 18.02 2.73 1.73
N GLY A 163 16.85 2.10 1.86
CA GLY A 163 16.36 1.56 3.11
C GLY A 163 16.04 2.63 4.17
N THR A 164 15.67 3.86 3.76
CA THR A 164 15.46 4.97 4.69
C THR A 164 14.02 5.48 4.68
N THR A 165 13.51 5.87 5.85
CA THR A 165 12.22 6.53 6.04
C THR A 165 12.48 7.94 6.57
N THR A 166 11.86 8.94 5.93
CA THR A 166 11.98 10.35 6.34
C THR A 166 10.61 10.96 6.51
N ARG A 167 10.43 11.77 7.54
CA ARG A 167 9.24 12.60 7.69
C ARG A 167 9.36 13.83 6.78
N VAL A 168 8.31 14.13 6.01
CA VAL A 168 8.26 15.28 5.09
C VAL A 168 7.29 16.37 5.54
N SER A 169 6.39 16.08 6.48
CA SER A 169 5.54 17.06 7.17
C SER A 169 6.31 17.70 8.31
N LEU A 170 7.21 18.64 7.99
CA LEU A 170 8.02 19.36 8.95
C LEU A 170 7.58 20.82 9.03
N ASP A 171 7.73 21.43 10.20
CA ASP A 171 7.61 22.88 10.35
C ASP A 171 8.82 23.62 9.73
N THR A 172 8.82 24.96 9.80
CA THR A 172 9.90 25.79 9.24
C THR A 172 11.26 25.63 9.97
N ALA A 173 11.27 25.03 11.16
CA ALA A 173 12.46 24.72 11.96
C ALA A 173 12.92 23.27 11.80
N ASN A 174 12.28 22.48 10.89
CA ASN A 174 12.44 21.03 10.74
C ASN A 174 12.03 20.23 11.98
N GLY A 175 11.12 20.77 12.77
CA GLY A 175 10.52 20.11 13.93
C GLY A 175 9.19 19.43 13.59
N ASP A 176 8.49 18.97 14.65
CA ASP A 176 7.13 18.44 14.54
C ASP A 176 6.15 19.52 14.07
N ALA A 177 5.37 19.25 13.03
CA ALA A 177 4.37 20.16 12.47
C ALA A 177 2.99 19.90 13.09
#